data_15906d59ed066f477c2bfde991ed34aa
#
_entry.id   15906d59ed066f477c2bfde991ed34aa
#
_cell.length_a   1.000
_cell.length_b   1.000
_cell.length_c   1.000
_cell.angle_alpha   90.00
_cell.angle_beta   90.00
_cell.angle_gamma   90.00
#
_symmetry.space_group_name_H-M   'P 1'
#
loop_
_entity.id
_entity.type
_entity.pdbx_description
1 polymer ?
#
loop_
_entity_poly.entity_id
_entity_poly.type
_entity_poly.pdbx_seq_one_letter_code
_entity_poly.pdbx_strand_id
1 'polypeptide(L)'
;LARLLDCDVAAGRVVGNERQETSRAFVFCAGETPGVGGVDLALVEGELAGLCAAGRSADARALQRRRAGLGAMADAMELAFAPRHELRGVATPETIVCRCEDVALGAIGASWTTRQAKLYTRAGMGPCQGRVCGAALEFLFDWPADAVRTPAEPALLSTLLADAGNVAAGPLHQGVFQ
;
A
#
# COMPACT_ATOMS: atom_id res chain seq x y z
N LEU A 1 0.85 -4.49 4.94
CA LEU A 1 0.82 -5.97 5.01
C LEU A 1 1.43 -6.60 3.77
N ALA A 2 1.02 -6.24 2.55
CA ALA A 2 1.50 -6.88 1.31
C ALA A 2 3.04 -6.95 1.21
N ARG A 3 3.73 -5.85 1.54
CA ARG A 3 5.21 -5.82 1.56
C ARG A 3 5.82 -6.70 2.64
N LEU A 4 5.13 -6.90 3.78
CA LEU A 4 5.59 -7.81 4.83
C LEU A 4 5.42 -9.28 4.45
N LEU A 5 4.50 -9.55 3.53
CA LEU A 5 4.27 -10.87 2.94
C LEU A 5 5.09 -11.08 1.65
N ASP A 6 5.98 -10.13 1.30
CA ASP A 6 6.76 -10.11 0.07
C ASP A 6 5.90 -10.25 -1.20
N CYS A 7 4.72 -9.65 -1.20
CA CYS A 7 3.93 -9.53 -2.42
C CYS A 7 4.55 -8.48 -3.35
N ASP A 8 4.44 -8.69 -4.66
CA ASP A 8 4.87 -7.71 -5.65
C ASP A 8 4.05 -6.44 -5.52
N VAL A 9 4.76 -5.30 -5.54
CA VAL A 9 4.18 -3.97 -5.48
C VAL A 9 4.76 -3.13 -6.61
N ALA A 10 3.88 -2.58 -7.45
CA ALA A 10 4.25 -1.69 -8.54
C ALA A 10 3.51 -0.35 -8.36
N ALA A 11 4.21 0.78 -8.51
CA ALA A 11 3.66 2.12 -8.35
C ALA A 11 2.85 2.31 -7.03
N GLY A 12 3.31 1.71 -5.94
CA GLY A 12 2.66 1.78 -4.63
C GLY A 12 1.43 0.87 -4.45
N ARG A 13 1.09 0.05 -5.45
CA ARG A 13 -0.06 -0.86 -5.48
C ARG A 13 0.37 -2.31 -5.45
N VAL A 14 -0.41 -3.16 -4.82
CA VAL A 14 -0.19 -4.61 -4.84
C VAL A 14 -0.57 -5.15 -6.22
N VAL A 15 0.34 -5.90 -6.83
CA VAL A 15 0.08 -6.54 -8.13
C VAL A 15 -0.80 -7.75 -7.91
N GLY A 16 -1.99 -7.74 -8.52
CA GLY A 16 -2.93 -8.85 -8.55
C GLY A 16 -3.27 -9.24 -9.99
N ASN A 17 -3.59 -10.50 -10.18
CA ASN A 17 -4.08 -11.00 -11.47
C ASN A 17 -5.61 -10.85 -11.61
N GLU A 18 -6.19 -11.36 -12.70
CA GLU A 18 -7.64 -11.34 -12.96
C GLU A 18 -8.48 -12.12 -11.93
N ARG A 19 -7.83 -12.93 -11.10
CA ARG A 19 -8.43 -13.70 -10.01
C ARG A 19 -8.20 -13.09 -8.64
N GLN A 20 -7.63 -11.89 -8.59
CA GLN A 20 -7.21 -11.20 -7.37
C GLN A 20 -6.08 -11.90 -6.59
N GLU A 21 -5.40 -12.87 -7.22
CA GLU A 21 -4.24 -13.55 -6.64
C GLU A 21 -3.01 -12.64 -6.73
N THR A 22 -2.24 -12.57 -5.65
CA THR A 22 -0.96 -11.86 -5.63
C THR A 22 0.19 -12.77 -6.07
N SER A 23 1.41 -12.26 -6.08
CA SER A 23 2.63 -13.07 -6.32
C SER A 23 2.89 -14.11 -5.21
N ARG A 24 2.17 -14.05 -4.08
CA ARG A 24 2.28 -15.01 -2.98
C ARG A 24 1.09 -15.94 -2.96
N ALA A 25 1.39 -17.24 -2.90
CA ALA A 25 0.35 -18.26 -2.84
C ALA A 25 -0.59 -18.03 -1.65
N PHE A 26 -1.89 -18.23 -1.87
CA PHE A 26 -2.95 -18.05 -0.87
C PHE A 26 -3.13 -16.61 -0.35
N VAL A 27 -2.47 -15.63 -0.98
CA VAL A 27 -2.66 -14.20 -0.67
C VAL A 27 -3.39 -13.53 -1.82
N PHE A 28 -4.53 -12.93 -1.50
CA PHE A 28 -5.39 -12.21 -2.44
C PHE A 28 -5.39 -10.73 -2.11
N CYS A 29 -5.58 -9.88 -3.12
CA CYS A 29 -5.72 -8.44 -2.93
C CYS A 29 -7.01 -7.94 -3.58
N ALA A 30 -7.72 -7.06 -2.89
CA ALA A 30 -8.97 -6.47 -3.38
C ALA A 30 -9.18 -5.06 -2.81
N GLY A 31 -10.07 -4.30 -3.41
CA GLY A 31 -10.40 -2.97 -2.98
C GLY A 31 -9.35 -1.94 -3.38
N GLU A 32 -8.92 -1.08 -2.47
CA GLU A 32 -7.96 -0.01 -2.80
C GLU A 32 -6.49 -0.46 -2.77
N THR A 33 -6.22 -1.69 -2.33
CA THR A 33 -4.86 -2.24 -2.28
C THR A 33 -4.24 -2.43 -3.67
N PRO A 34 -4.97 -2.97 -4.69
CA PRO A 34 -4.48 -3.02 -6.07
C PRO A 34 -4.65 -1.70 -6.83
N GLY A 35 -5.43 -0.75 -6.33
CA GLY A 35 -5.65 0.55 -6.94
C GLY A 35 -6.93 1.20 -6.45
N VAL A 36 -6.98 2.53 -6.44
CA VAL A 36 -8.17 3.28 -6.03
C VAL A 36 -9.18 3.27 -7.18
N GLY A 37 -10.28 2.53 -7.03
CA GLY A 37 -11.29 2.38 -8.08
C GLY A 37 -12.73 2.61 -7.61
N GLY A 38 -12.91 3.02 -6.35
CA GLY A 38 -14.21 3.29 -5.76
C GLY A 38 -14.91 2.03 -5.23
N VAL A 39 -16.04 2.26 -4.56
CA VAL A 39 -16.76 1.23 -3.81
C VAL A 39 -17.28 0.07 -4.68
N ASP A 40 -17.76 0.38 -5.87
CA ASP A 40 -18.33 -0.65 -6.76
C ASP A 40 -17.26 -1.63 -7.26
N LEU A 41 -16.08 -1.10 -7.62
CA LEU A 41 -14.94 -1.95 -7.98
C LEU A 41 -14.45 -2.75 -6.78
N ALA A 42 -14.31 -2.12 -5.62
CA ALA A 42 -13.85 -2.78 -4.39
C ALA A 42 -14.75 -3.95 -3.98
N LEU A 43 -16.07 -3.79 -4.08
CA LEU A 43 -17.04 -4.85 -3.77
C LEU A 43 -16.91 -6.03 -4.75
N VAL A 44 -16.82 -5.74 -6.05
CA VAL A 44 -16.65 -6.79 -7.08
C VAL A 44 -15.33 -7.53 -6.90
N GLU A 45 -14.25 -6.81 -6.60
CA GLU A 45 -12.94 -7.43 -6.35
C GLU A 45 -12.94 -8.28 -5.08
N GLY A 46 -13.60 -7.81 -4.01
CA GLY A 46 -13.74 -8.57 -2.78
C GLY A 46 -14.50 -9.89 -2.98
N GLU A 47 -15.63 -9.84 -3.70
CA GLU A 47 -16.41 -11.03 -4.04
C GLU A 47 -15.61 -12.00 -4.92
N LEU A 48 -14.91 -11.47 -5.93
CA LEU A 48 -14.05 -12.23 -6.83
C LEU A 48 -12.91 -12.92 -6.07
N ALA A 49 -12.22 -12.19 -5.20
CA ALA A 49 -11.16 -12.74 -4.34
C ALA A 49 -11.69 -13.86 -3.44
N GLY A 50 -12.86 -13.66 -2.82
CA GLY A 50 -13.51 -14.65 -1.97
C GLY A 50 -13.87 -15.93 -2.72
N LEU A 51 -14.46 -15.83 -3.92
CA LEU A 51 -14.78 -16.98 -4.76
C LEU A 51 -13.52 -17.74 -5.20
N CYS A 52 -12.47 -17.02 -5.59
CA CYS A 52 -11.20 -17.64 -6.00
C CYS A 52 -10.51 -18.31 -4.82
N ALA A 53 -10.50 -17.69 -3.65
CA ALA A 53 -9.94 -18.28 -2.43
C ALA A 53 -10.69 -19.56 -2.00
N ALA A 54 -12.00 -19.61 -2.22
CA ALA A 54 -12.84 -20.79 -1.98
C ALA A 54 -12.76 -21.87 -3.08
N GLY A 55 -11.90 -21.71 -4.09
CA GLY A 55 -11.79 -22.65 -5.22
C GLY A 55 -12.95 -22.58 -6.23
N ARG A 56 -13.85 -21.60 -6.11
CA ARG A 56 -15.06 -21.43 -6.93
C ARG A 56 -14.85 -20.50 -8.13
N SER A 57 -13.70 -20.55 -8.75
CA SER A 57 -13.32 -19.65 -9.85
C SER A 57 -14.22 -19.78 -11.10
N ALA A 58 -14.96 -20.88 -11.25
CA ALA A 58 -15.96 -21.03 -12.32
C ALA A 58 -17.11 -19.99 -12.19
N ASP A 59 -17.48 -19.66 -10.95
CA ASP A 59 -18.57 -18.72 -10.65
C ASP A 59 -18.11 -17.26 -10.84
N ALA A 60 -16.81 -17.04 -10.94
CA ALA A 60 -16.19 -15.71 -10.98
C ALA A 60 -16.27 -15.03 -12.38
N ARG A 61 -16.60 -15.74 -13.46
CA ARG A 61 -16.52 -15.20 -14.84
C ARG A 61 -17.39 -13.95 -15.07
N ALA A 62 -18.58 -13.89 -14.49
CA ALA A 62 -19.46 -12.73 -14.62
C ALA A 62 -18.86 -11.51 -13.90
N LEU A 63 -18.27 -11.74 -12.72
CA LEU A 63 -17.61 -10.72 -11.92
C LEU A 63 -16.34 -10.19 -12.61
N GLN A 64 -15.58 -11.05 -13.27
CA GLN A 64 -14.39 -10.63 -14.02
C GLN A 64 -14.75 -9.63 -15.13
N ARG A 65 -15.84 -9.88 -15.88
CA ARG A 65 -16.31 -8.91 -16.89
C ARG A 65 -16.77 -7.60 -16.28
N ARG A 66 -17.51 -7.66 -15.17
CA ARG A 66 -17.96 -6.47 -14.45
C ARG A 66 -16.75 -5.68 -13.89
N ARG A 67 -15.79 -6.39 -13.30
CA ARG A 67 -14.53 -5.80 -12.82
C ARG A 67 -13.80 -5.07 -13.93
N ALA A 68 -13.65 -5.69 -15.11
CA ALA A 68 -12.96 -5.06 -16.24
C ALA A 68 -13.61 -3.73 -16.67
N GLY A 69 -14.93 -3.67 -16.71
CA GLY A 69 -15.66 -2.43 -17.04
C GLY A 69 -15.47 -1.33 -15.98
N LEU A 70 -15.56 -1.69 -14.69
CA LEU A 70 -15.34 -0.75 -13.58
C LEU A 70 -13.86 -0.33 -13.50
N GLY A 71 -12.93 -1.25 -13.76
CA GLY A 71 -11.50 -0.97 -13.82
C GLY A 71 -11.14 0.05 -14.90
N ALA A 72 -11.70 -0.09 -16.11
CA ALA A 72 -11.49 0.88 -17.19
C ALA A 72 -11.94 2.29 -16.81
N MET A 73 -13.04 2.41 -16.04
CA MET A 73 -13.49 3.69 -15.50
C MET A 73 -12.52 4.23 -14.44
N ALA A 74 -12.03 3.38 -13.55
CA ALA A 74 -11.05 3.74 -12.54
C ALA A 74 -9.75 4.26 -13.18
N ASP A 75 -9.24 3.57 -14.20
CA ASP A 75 -8.05 3.97 -14.95
C ASP A 75 -8.23 5.33 -15.64
N ALA A 76 -9.40 5.57 -16.24
CA ALA A 76 -9.74 6.85 -16.86
C ALA A 76 -9.78 8.00 -15.82
N MET A 77 -10.35 7.74 -14.64
CA MET A 77 -10.39 8.71 -13.55
C MET A 77 -8.98 9.00 -13.01
N GLU A 78 -8.16 7.98 -12.84
CA GLU A 78 -6.78 8.15 -12.41
C GLU A 78 -5.99 9.01 -13.39
N LEU A 79 -6.10 8.74 -14.68
CA LEU A 79 -5.44 9.53 -15.70
C LEU A 79 -5.92 11.00 -15.70
N ALA A 80 -7.25 11.20 -15.57
CA ALA A 80 -7.84 12.54 -15.58
C ALA A 80 -7.44 13.38 -14.36
N PHE A 81 -7.25 12.75 -13.21
CA PHE A 81 -6.94 13.43 -11.94
C PHE A 81 -5.50 13.21 -11.46
N ALA A 82 -4.63 12.65 -12.29
CA ALA A 82 -3.22 12.51 -11.96
C ALA A 82 -2.60 13.86 -11.58
N PRO A 83 -1.84 13.94 -10.48
CA PRO A 83 -1.14 15.17 -10.11
C PRO A 83 -0.22 15.63 -11.23
N ARG A 84 -0.44 16.84 -11.72
CA ARG A 84 0.41 17.41 -12.77
C ARG A 84 1.78 17.78 -12.24
N HIS A 85 2.81 17.59 -13.04
CA HIS A 85 4.20 17.82 -12.63
C HIS A 85 4.46 19.28 -12.18
N GLU A 86 3.74 20.24 -12.76
CA GLU A 86 3.83 21.66 -12.43
C GLU A 86 3.47 21.96 -10.98
N LEU A 87 2.70 21.09 -10.33
CA LEU A 87 2.36 21.23 -8.91
C LEU A 87 3.60 21.20 -7.99
N ARG A 88 4.70 20.61 -8.45
CA ARG A 88 5.97 20.65 -7.70
C ARG A 88 6.49 22.08 -7.53
N GLY A 89 6.28 22.94 -8.51
CA GLY A 89 6.69 24.35 -8.46
C GLY A 89 5.82 25.26 -7.61
N VAL A 90 4.69 24.78 -7.07
CA VAL A 90 3.82 25.55 -6.19
C VAL A 90 4.38 25.63 -4.76
N ALA A 91 5.10 24.59 -4.33
CA ALA A 91 5.68 24.55 -3.00
C ALA A 91 6.93 25.44 -2.92
N THR A 92 6.99 26.29 -1.88
CA THR A 92 8.14 27.13 -1.55
C THR A 92 8.90 26.51 -0.36
N PRO A 93 10.13 26.97 -0.06
CA PRO A 93 10.87 26.50 1.12
C PRO A 93 10.08 26.63 2.44
N GLU A 94 9.19 27.60 2.55
CA GLU A 94 8.37 27.86 3.73
C GLU A 94 7.10 27.00 3.78
N THR A 95 6.78 26.28 2.71
CA THR A 95 5.60 25.41 2.66
C THR A 95 5.73 24.30 3.69
N ILE A 96 4.78 24.22 4.62
CA ILE A 96 4.73 23.15 5.62
C ILE A 96 4.31 21.84 4.92
N VAL A 97 5.24 20.89 4.83
CA VAL A 97 5.02 19.58 4.24
C VAL A 97 4.59 18.53 5.26
N CYS A 98 5.00 18.67 6.51
CA CYS A 98 4.54 17.80 7.61
C CYS A 98 3.90 18.65 8.72
N ARG A 99 2.55 18.66 8.76
CA ARG A 99 1.81 19.45 9.76
C ARG A 99 1.88 18.88 11.18
N CYS A 100 2.12 17.60 11.34
CA CYS A 100 2.20 16.98 12.67
C CYS A 100 3.49 17.37 13.41
N GLU A 101 4.55 17.66 12.69
CA GLU A 101 5.88 17.99 13.23
C GLU A 101 6.35 19.39 12.77
N ASP A 102 5.46 20.18 12.16
CA ASP A 102 5.71 21.53 11.63
C ASP A 102 6.97 21.65 10.76
N VAL A 103 7.21 20.65 9.91
CA VAL A 103 8.39 20.60 9.03
C VAL A 103 8.10 21.34 7.73
N ALA A 104 8.88 22.37 7.46
CA ALA A 104 8.86 23.08 6.17
C ALA A 104 9.67 22.34 5.11
N LEU A 105 9.31 22.54 3.83
CA LEU A 105 10.00 21.95 2.69
C LEU A 105 11.50 22.26 2.68
N GLY A 106 11.88 23.51 2.99
CA GLY A 106 13.28 23.94 3.03
C GLY A 106 14.13 23.30 4.12
N ALA A 107 13.51 22.64 5.12
CA ALA A 107 14.23 21.88 6.13
C ALA A 107 14.61 20.47 5.64
N ILE A 108 14.13 20.07 4.47
CA ILE A 108 14.38 18.72 3.90
C ILE A 108 15.46 18.83 2.83
N GLY A 109 16.55 18.10 3.01
CA GLY A 109 17.62 18.04 2.01
C GLY A 109 17.18 17.33 0.74
N ALA A 110 17.33 17.97 -0.42
CA ALA A 110 16.91 17.44 -1.72
C ALA A 110 17.58 16.10 -2.09
N SER A 111 18.79 15.83 -1.57
CA SER A 111 19.51 14.57 -1.80
C SER A 111 19.21 13.48 -0.76
N TRP A 112 18.32 13.76 0.21
CA TRP A 112 18.01 12.79 1.26
C TRP A 112 17.04 11.72 0.74
N THR A 113 17.06 10.60 1.43
CA THR A 113 16.02 9.57 1.32
C THR A 113 14.88 9.88 2.29
N THR A 114 13.73 9.26 2.11
CA THR A 114 12.60 9.33 3.05
C THR A 114 13.05 9.05 4.50
N ARG A 115 13.94 8.05 4.67
CA ARG A 115 14.46 7.71 6.00
C ARG A 115 15.32 8.82 6.60
N GLN A 116 16.18 9.45 5.82
CA GLN A 116 17.00 10.57 6.28
C GLN A 116 16.15 11.77 6.66
N ALA A 117 15.13 12.10 5.85
CA ALA A 117 14.18 13.15 6.19
C ALA A 117 13.49 12.87 7.54
N LYS A 118 13.00 11.65 7.76
CA LYS A 118 12.43 11.23 9.05
C LYS A 118 13.41 11.41 10.21
N LEU A 119 14.64 10.96 10.05
CA LEU A 119 15.64 10.98 11.12
C LEU A 119 16.09 12.40 11.48
N TYR A 120 16.23 13.28 10.49
CA TYR A 120 16.79 14.62 10.71
C TYR A 120 15.72 15.66 11.04
N THR A 121 14.48 15.50 10.53
CA THR A 121 13.42 16.48 10.71
C THR A 121 12.18 15.96 11.43
N ARG A 122 12.11 14.66 11.70
CA ARG A 122 10.91 13.97 12.21
C ARG A 122 9.72 13.96 11.23
N ALA A 123 9.88 14.41 9.98
CA ALA A 123 8.82 14.37 8.97
C ALA A 123 8.24 12.95 8.85
N GLY A 124 6.92 12.82 8.96
CA GLY A 124 6.23 11.53 8.92
C GLY A 124 6.23 10.73 10.24
N MET A 125 6.80 11.27 11.33
CA MET A 125 6.84 10.60 12.63
C MET A 125 5.73 11.02 13.60
N GLY A 126 4.96 12.04 13.26
CA GLY A 126 3.86 12.52 14.09
C GLY A 126 2.65 11.57 14.11
N PRO A 127 1.54 11.96 14.78
CA PRO A 127 0.36 11.10 15.00
C PRO A 127 -0.23 10.46 13.73
N CYS A 128 -0.16 11.13 12.56
CA CYS A 128 -0.64 10.57 11.30
C CYS A 128 0.29 9.50 10.71
N GLN A 129 1.49 9.31 11.27
CA GLN A 129 2.48 8.32 10.84
C GLN A 129 2.80 8.40 9.33
N GLY A 130 2.92 9.63 8.81
CA GLY A 130 3.25 9.88 7.40
C GLY A 130 2.10 9.69 6.41
N ARG A 131 0.90 9.33 6.85
CA ARG A 131 -0.25 9.11 5.94
C ARG A 131 -0.63 10.35 5.14
N VAL A 132 -0.38 11.55 5.67
CA VAL A 132 -0.66 12.81 4.96
C VAL A 132 0.56 13.27 4.17
N CYS A 133 1.71 13.43 4.83
CA CYS A 133 2.91 13.99 4.20
C CYS A 133 3.67 13.01 3.32
N GLY A 134 3.51 11.69 3.51
CA GLY A 134 4.26 10.69 2.75
C GLY A 134 4.05 10.83 1.24
N ALA A 135 2.80 10.81 0.78
CA ALA A 135 2.48 10.95 -0.64
C ALA A 135 2.95 12.30 -1.23
N ALA A 136 2.85 13.39 -0.46
CA ALA A 136 3.34 14.69 -0.90
C ALA A 136 4.87 14.71 -1.05
N LEU A 137 5.59 14.11 -0.11
CA LEU A 137 7.06 14.03 -0.17
C LEU A 137 7.52 13.09 -1.28
N GLU A 138 6.85 11.96 -1.48
CA GLU A 138 7.11 11.05 -2.61
C GLU A 138 6.93 11.80 -3.94
N PHE A 139 5.87 12.59 -4.09
CA PHE A 139 5.62 13.38 -5.29
C PHE A 139 6.65 14.50 -5.48
N LEU A 140 7.01 15.25 -4.42
CA LEU A 140 7.91 16.39 -4.52
C LEU A 140 9.36 15.97 -4.81
N PHE A 141 9.82 14.85 -4.26
CA PHE A 141 11.21 14.41 -4.34
C PHE A 141 11.43 13.16 -5.18
N ASP A 142 10.40 12.62 -5.82
CA ASP A 142 10.44 11.33 -6.53
C ASP A 142 10.97 10.18 -5.64
N TRP A 143 10.70 10.24 -4.36
CA TRP A 143 11.17 9.21 -3.46
C TRP A 143 10.38 7.92 -3.65
N PRO A 144 11.05 6.77 -3.61
CA PRO A 144 10.34 5.49 -3.52
C PRO A 144 9.63 5.41 -2.17
N ALA A 145 8.48 4.76 -2.17
CA ALA A 145 7.75 4.49 -0.93
C ALA A 145 8.65 3.81 0.10
N ASP A 146 8.58 4.27 1.36
CA ASP A 146 9.44 3.80 2.43
C ASP A 146 9.28 2.29 2.69
N ALA A 147 10.36 1.65 3.14
CA ALA A 147 10.35 0.23 3.46
C ALA A 147 9.48 -0.03 4.71
N VAL A 148 8.59 -0.99 4.59
CA VAL A 148 7.79 -1.49 5.71
C VAL A 148 8.67 -2.39 6.59
N ARG A 149 8.54 -2.24 7.90
CA ARG A 149 9.27 -3.04 8.89
C ARG A 149 8.30 -3.74 9.83
N THR A 150 8.67 -4.92 10.27
CA THR A 150 8.00 -5.62 11.35
C THR A 150 8.36 -4.99 12.71
N PRO A 151 7.42 -4.94 13.67
CA PRO A 151 6.01 -5.30 13.54
C PRO A 151 5.21 -4.22 12.78
N ALA A 152 4.14 -4.61 12.09
CA ALA A 152 3.27 -3.67 11.35
C ALA A 152 2.46 -2.76 12.27
N GLU A 153 2.30 -3.16 13.52
CA GLU A 153 1.58 -2.45 14.58
C GLU A 153 2.31 -2.65 15.91
N PRO A 154 2.02 -1.85 16.96
CA PRO A 154 2.63 -2.04 18.27
C PRO A 154 2.43 -3.47 18.79
N ALA A 155 3.52 -4.14 19.13
CA ALA A 155 3.52 -5.50 19.65
C ALA A 155 4.31 -5.59 20.95
N LEU A 156 3.93 -6.50 21.83
CA LEU A 156 4.68 -6.77 23.05
C LEU A 156 6.03 -7.41 22.73
N LEU A 157 7.07 -7.01 23.44
CA LEU A 157 8.41 -7.60 23.28
C LEU A 157 8.39 -9.13 23.48
N SER A 158 7.57 -9.63 24.40
CA SER A 158 7.37 -11.06 24.64
C SER A 158 6.83 -11.79 23.39
N THR A 159 5.93 -11.17 22.63
CA THR A 159 5.41 -11.73 21.38
C THR A 159 6.51 -11.82 20.32
N LEU A 160 7.34 -10.78 20.19
CA LEU A 160 8.45 -10.78 19.23
C LEU A 160 9.55 -11.80 19.59
N LEU A 161 9.78 -12.01 20.89
CA LEU A 161 10.77 -13.01 21.36
C LEU A 161 10.25 -14.44 21.27
N ALA A 162 8.96 -14.68 21.47
CA ALA A 162 8.35 -16.02 21.37
C ALA A 162 8.47 -16.61 19.94
N ASP A 163 8.40 -15.76 18.91
CA ASP A 163 8.51 -16.19 17.52
C ASP A 163 9.95 -16.49 17.08
N ALA A 164 10.95 -15.88 17.72
CA ALA A 164 12.36 -16.08 17.36
C ALA A 164 12.84 -17.54 17.57
N GLY A 165 12.16 -18.32 18.42
CA GLY A 165 12.46 -19.73 18.66
C GLY A 165 11.70 -20.72 17.78
N ASN A 166 10.64 -20.28 17.06
CA ASN A 166 9.72 -21.17 16.34
C ASN A 166 9.76 -20.97 14.81
N VAL A 167 10.71 -20.22 14.27
CA VAL A 167 10.91 -20.05 12.80
C VAL A 167 11.70 -21.23 12.20
N ALA A 168 11.59 -22.42 12.76
CA ALA A 168 11.99 -23.64 12.11
C ALA A 168 10.82 -24.14 11.25
N ALA A 169 10.84 -23.76 9.97
CA ALA A 169 10.23 -24.51 8.84
C ALA A 169 8.98 -25.35 9.19
N GLY A 170 7.86 -24.72 9.52
CA GLY A 170 6.57 -25.40 9.52
C GLY A 170 5.75 -24.95 8.32
N PRO A 171 5.08 -25.86 7.58
CA PRO A 171 4.12 -25.46 6.56
C PRO A 171 3.04 -24.62 7.22
N LEU A 172 2.73 -23.45 6.62
CA LEU A 172 1.59 -22.63 6.98
C LEU A 172 0.37 -23.54 7.19
N HIS A 173 -0.19 -23.50 8.38
CA HIS A 173 -1.22 -24.38 8.89
C HIS A 173 -2.30 -24.72 7.86
N GLN A 174 -2.33 -25.99 7.45
CA GLN A 174 -3.54 -26.65 6.99
C GLN A 174 -4.44 -26.82 8.21
N GLY A 175 -5.27 -25.85 8.58
CA GLY A 175 -6.12 -26.05 9.73
C GLY A 175 -6.84 -24.84 10.29
N VAL A 176 -7.40 -23.97 9.48
CA VAL A 176 -8.32 -22.91 9.97
C VAL A 176 -9.63 -22.84 9.18
N PHE A 177 -10.03 -23.91 8.52
CA PHE A 177 -11.41 -24.06 8.01
C PHE A 177 -11.85 -25.52 8.15
N GLN A 178 -12.28 -25.90 9.33
CA GLN A 178 -13.30 -26.92 9.55
C GLN A 178 -14.50 -26.27 10.20
#